data_05ede63e99dbf408ac00580b3625965f
#
_entry.id   05ede63e99dbf408ac00580b3625965f
#
_cell.length_a   1.000
_cell.length_b   1.000
_cell.length_c   1.000
_cell.angle_alpha   90.00
_cell.angle_beta   90.00
_cell.angle_gamma   90.00
#
_symmetry.space_group_name_H-M   'P 1'
#
loop_
_entity.id
_entity.type
_entity.pdbx_description
1 polymer ?
#
loop_
_entity_poly.entity_id
_entity_poly.type
_entity_poly.pdbx_seq_one_letter_code
_entity_poly.pdbx_strand_id
1 'polypeptide(L)'
;NNIDVIIVCDTPKASMIDIPKSMMPLFNKKEITKIEFDHHIGGDGEYIGDAGHCLVTEASSSSELVGYLALKLRTRKKILMRYLISDPFSRNFVLAILTGIIGDTNKGQFLKSRREQKFYEIFSRMYNDILMKTTVRETNFTNMDQVFSELQHLSKKEEECFTYMMKRKQHSNSIGYIVLSRDESKRLFHEFDEETIISVTKAAANELAEKSGKLSLICYYDMPADTGLIQFRMRRSHIFKDYDLRHVLKLFSVTNGGGHEGAIGFRFDRKSMPHPVRFADDMIARIEKELQDLAGA
;
A
#
# COMPACT_ATOMS: atom_id res chain seq x y z
N ASN A 1 28.53 -1.94 14.08
CA ASN A 1 27.40 -1.09 13.61
C ASN A 1 26.56 -0.73 14.81
N ASN A 2 26.62 0.54 15.24
CA ASN A 2 25.76 1.02 16.30
C ASN A 2 24.47 1.55 15.65
N ILE A 3 23.36 0.85 15.86
CA ILE A 3 22.01 1.30 15.51
C ILE A 3 21.36 1.72 16.82
N ASP A 4 20.96 2.98 16.90
CA ASP A 4 20.33 3.57 18.09
C ASP A 4 18.81 3.70 17.90
N VAL A 5 18.36 3.80 16.65
CA VAL A 5 16.94 4.00 16.29
C VAL A 5 16.56 3.14 15.09
N ILE A 6 15.40 2.53 15.16
CA ILE A 6 14.72 1.87 14.05
C ILE A 6 13.42 2.64 13.79
N ILE A 7 13.19 3.04 12.55
CA ILE A 7 11.94 3.68 12.14
C ILE A 7 11.17 2.68 11.26
N VAL A 8 9.95 2.37 11.66
CA VAL A 8 9.02 1.51 10.91
C VAL A 8 7.95 2.39 10.29
N CYS A 9 7.72 2.22 9.00
CA CYS A 9 6.74 2.98 8.26
C CYS A 9 5.81 2.06 7.49
N ASP A 10 4.52 2.41 7.45
CA ASP A 10 3.52 1.83 6.54
C ASP A 10 3.36 0.31 6.67
N THR A 11 3.35 -0.17 7.91
CA THR A 11 3.29 -1.60 8.19
C THR A 11 2.45 -1.87 9.43
N PRO A 12 1.26 -2.50 9.29
CA PRO A 12 0.32 -2.70 10.40
C PRO A 12 0.74 -3.80 11.39
N LYS A 13 1.72 -4.63 11.04
CA LYS A 13 2.16 -5.77 11.87
C LYS A 13 3.65 -6.06 11.69
N ALA A 14 4.34 -6.38 12.78
CA ALA A 14 5.75 -6.77 12.73
C ALA A 14 6.02 -7.98 11.81
N SER A 15 5.07 -8.91 11.71
CA SER A 15 5.17 -10.09 10.83
C SER A 15 5.13 -9.77 9.33
N MET A 16 4.74 -8.55 8.95
CA MET A 16 4.72 -8.09 7.56
C MET A 16 6.02 -7.37 7.16
N ILE A 17 6.91 -7.14 8.11
CA ILE A 17 8.21 -6.56 7.83
C ILE A 17 9.16 -7.67 7.36
N ASP A 18 9.69 -7.52 6.17
CA ASP A 18 10.75 -8.41 5.68
C ASP A 18 12.10 -8.00 6.32
N ILE A 19 12.34 -8.51 7.52
CA ILE A 19 13.57 -8.24 8.26
C ILE A 19 14.59 -9.34 7.95
N PRO A 20 15.76 -9.00 7.39
CA PRO A 20 16.85 -9.97 7.23
C PRO A 20 17.17 -10.66 8.56
N LYS A 21 17.36 -11.98 8.54
CA LYS A 21 17.64 -12.78 9.75
C LYS A 21 18.78 -12.23 10.60
N SER A 22 19.77 -11.58 9.97
CA SER A 22 20.88 -10.89 10.63
C SER A 22 20.47 -9.66 11.42
N MET A 23 19.33 -9.02 11.10
CA MET A 23 18.83 -7.82 11.77
C MET A 23 17.80 -8.13 12.87
N MET A 24 17.19 -9.31 12.87
CA MET A 24 16.22 -9.70 13.91
C MET A 24 16.72 -9.50 15.35
N PRO A 25 17.98 -9.86 15.70
CA PRO A 25 18.48 -9.61 17.04
C PRO A 25 18.56 -8.14 17.40
N LEU A 26 18.80 -7.25 16.42
CA LEU A 26 18.81 -5.79 16.63
C LEU A 26 17.40 -5.25 16.86
N PHE A 27 16.44 -5.73 16.09
CA PHE A 27 15.03 -5.33 16.20
C PHE A 27 14.44 -5.65 17.58
N ASN A 28 14.90 -6.72 18.21
CA ASN A 28 14.44 -7.16 19.53
C ASN A 28 15.21 -6.54 20.71
N LYS A 29 16.25 -5.71 20.46
CA LYS A 29 16.98 -5.05 21.52
C LYS A 29 16.19 -3.91 22.15
N LYS A 30 16.15 -3.87 23.49
CA LYS A 30 15.44 -2.84 24.25
C LYS A 30 16.16 -1.49 24.23
N GLU A 31 17.47 -1.49 23.99
CA GLU A 31 18.31 -0.28 23.93
C GLU A 31 18.11 0.49 22.61
N ILE A 32 17.53 -0.13 21.60
CA ILE A 32 17.24 0.49 20.31
C ILE A 32 15.82 1.04 20.34
N THR A 33 15.70 2.36 20.22
CA THR A 33 14.40 3.03 20.15
C THR A 33 13.69 2.70 18.85
N LYS A 34 12.44 2.26 18.93
CA LYS A 34 11.58 1.99 17.76
C LYS A 34 10.54 3.08 17.61
N ILE A 35 10.51 3.71 16.45
CA ILE A 35 9.53 4.74 16.08
C ILE A 35 8.64 4.17 15.00
N GLU A 36 7.32 4.38 15.10
CA GLU A 36 6.36 3.87 14.15
C GLU A 36 5.51 4.99 13.55
N PHE A 37 5.38 4.96 12.21
CA PHE A 37 4.46 5.80 11.46
C PHE A 37 3.57 4.90 10.61
N ASP A 38 2.29 4.81 10.96
CA ASP A 38 1.36 3.98 10.19
C ASP A 38 -0.04 4.58 10.13
N HIS A 39 -0.70 4.39 8.98
CA HIS A 39 -2.07 4.84 8.75
C HIS A 39 -3.08 3.67 8.72
N HIS A 40 -2.62 2.44 8.84
CA HIS A 40 -3.46 1.25 8.92
C HIS A 40 -4.09 1.13 10.30
N ILE A 41 -5.40 1.34 10.40
CA ILE A 41 -6.17 1.20 11.64
C ILE A 41 -7.01 -0.06 11.58
N GLY A 42 -7.03 -0.81 12.69
CA GLY A 42 -7.88 -2.00 12.83
C GLY A 42 -7.16 -3.33 12.63
N GLY A 43 -5.83 -3.35 12.71
CA GLY A 43 -5.04 -4.57 12.88
C GLY A 43 -5.21 -5.17 14.29
N ASP A 44 -4.53 -6.27 14.59
CA ASP A 44 -4.61 -7.00 15.87
C ASP A 44 -3.98 -6.26 17.08
N GLY A 45 -3.82 -4.94 16.97
CA GLY A 45 -3.68 -4.05 18.13
C GLY A 45 -2.31 -3.92 18.76
N GLU A 46 -1.25 -4.55 18.24
CA GLU A 46 0.09 -4.36 18.78
C GLU A 46 0.86 -3.34 17.94
N TYR A 47 1.29 -2.26 18.59
CA TYR A 47 2.22 -1.32 18.00
C TYR A 47 3.61 -1.93 17.87
N ILE A 48 4.30 -1.62 16.77
CA ILE A 48 5.69 -2.05 16.53
C ILE A 48 6.65 -1.09 17.23
N GLY A 49 6.28 0.18 17.29
CA GLY A 49 7.04 1.22 17.96
C GLY A 49 6.96 1.14 19.49
N ASP A 50 7.96 1.69 20.16
CA ASP A 50 7.98 1.76 21.61
C ASP A 50 6.88 2.70 22.16
N ALA A 51 6.48 2.51 23.41
CA ALA A 51 5.46 3.33 24.05
C ALA A 51 5.83 4.83 23.98
N GLY A 52 4.92 5.65 23.42
CA GLY A 52 5.14 7.08 23.19
C GLY A 52 5.91 7.44 21.92
N HIS A 53 6.30 6.45 21.12
CA HIS A 53 7.01 6.64 19.84
C HIS A 53 6.21 6.15 18.63
N CYS A 54 4.89 5.99 18.79
CA CYS A 54 3.98 5.57 17.72
C CYS A 54 3.12 6.75 17.27
N LEU A 55 3.12 7.03 15.98
CA LEU A 55 2.17 7.91 15.32
C LEU A 55 1.35 7.06 14.35
N VAL A 56 0.36 6.36 14.92
CA VAL A 56 -0.55 5.47 14.19
C VAL A 56 -1.95 6.06 14.28
N THR A 57 -2.49 6.52 13.14
CA THR A 57 -3.81 7.16 13.09
C THR A 57 -4.30 7.23 11.64
N GLU A 58 -5.62 7.41 11.46
CA GLU A 58 -6.18 7.63 10.12
C GLU A 58 -5.50 8.77 9.39
N ALA A 59 -5.03 8.47 8.19
CA ALA A 59 -4.42 9.42 7.27
C ALA A 59 -4.53 8.89 5.84
N SER A 60 -4.28 9.74 4.86
CA SER A 60 -4.24 9.33 3.45
C SER A 60 -3.07 8.40 3.13
N SER A 61 -2.00 8.49 3.92
CA SER A 61 -0.80 7.63 3.83
C SER A 61 0.07 7.84 5.07
N SER A 62 1.00 6.92 5.34
CA SER A 62 2.02 7.12 6.36
C SER A 62 2.91 8.33 6.06
N SER A 63 3.11 8.67 4.80
CA SER A 63 3.81 9.89 4.36
C SER A 63 3.09 11.17 4.81
N GLU A 64 1.76 11.22 4.83
CA GLU A 64 1.02 12.35 5.40
C GLU A 64 1.37 12.56 6.87
N LEU A 65 1.49 11.49 7.65
CA LEU A 65 1.82 11.56 9.08
C LEU A 65 3.24 12.11 9.31
N VAL A 66 4.20 11.69 8.50
CA VAL A 66 5.56 12.25 8.52
C VAL A 66 5.55 13.73 8.17
N GLY A 67 4.78 14.10 7.14
CA GLY A 67 4.57 15.50 6.76
C GLY A 67 3.91 16.32 7.86
N TYR A 68 2.90 15.77 8.54
CA TYR A 68 2.27 16.40 9.70
C TYR A 68 3.26 16.65 10.84
N LEU A 69 4.10 15.67 11.16
CA LEU A 69 5.14 15.83 12.17
C LEU A 69 6.11 16.95 11.77
N ALA A 70 6.54 17.00 10.52
CA ALA A 70 7.42 18.06 10.03
C ALA A 70 6.77 19.46 10.14
N LEU A 71 5.46 19.59 9.86
CA LEU A 71 4.73 20.83 10.10
C LEU A 71 4.73 21.24 11.58
N LYS A 72 4.58 20.29 12.49
CA LYS A 72 4.69 20.53 13.94
C LYS A 72 6.11 20.95 14.33
N LEU A 73 7.13 20.26 13.82
CA LEU A 73 8.54 20.60 14.08
C LEU A 73 8.89 21.99 13.54
N ARG A 74 8.35 22.42 12.40
CA ARG A 74 8.57 23.75 11.83
C ARG A 74 8.20 24.87 12.80
N THR A 75 7.22 24.65 13.66
CA THR A 75 6.84 25.62 14.71
C THR A 75 7.81 25.65 15.89
N ARG A 76 8.66 24.61 16.04
CA ARG A 76 9.61 24.43 17.13
C ARG A 76 11.01 24.96 16.77
N LYS A 77 11.10 26.23 16.42
CA LYS A 77 12.35 26.87 15.94
C LYS A 77 13.58 26.59 16.79
N LYS A 78 13.45 26.59 18.13
CA LYS A 78 14.56 26.29 19.03
C LYS A 78 15.14 24.89 18.85
N ILE A 79 14.27 23.90 18.57
CA ILE A 79 14.69 22.52 18.31
C ILE A 79 15.41 22.46 16.96
N LEU A 80 14.82 23.01 15.90
CA LEU A 80 15.43 23.04 14.57
C LEU A 80 16.82 23.71 14.59
N MET A 81 16.91 24.87 15.24
CA MET A 81 18.19 25.60 15.37
C MET A 81 19.26 24.78 16.10
N ARG A 82 18.90 24.02 17.15
CA ARG A 82 19.83 23.15 17.87
C ARG A 82 20.48 22.09 16.95
N TYR A 83 19.74 21.64 15.94
CA TYR A 83 20.21 20.67 14.97
C TYR A 83 20.61 21.27 13.62
N LEU A 84 20.78 22.60 13.57
CA LEU A 84 21.18 23.35 12.37
C LEU A 84 20.22 23.15 11.17
N ILE A 85 18.94 22.91 11.46
CA ILE A 85 17.90 22.77 10.45
C ILE A 85 17.20 24.11 10.27
N SER A 86 17.37 24.75 9.12
CA SER A 86 16.73 26.04 8.81
C SER A 86 15.26 25.87 8.47
N ASP A 87 14.92 24.91 7.59
CA ASP A 87 13.55 24.50 7.24
C ASP A 87 13.53 22.98 6.98
N PRO A 88 12.62 22.23 7.58
CA PRO A 88 12.49 20.79 7.30
C PRO A 88 11.97 20.50 5.89
N PHE A 89 11.35 21.48 5.20
CA PHE A 89 10.73 21.29 3.90
C PHE A 89 11.69 21.57 2.74
N SER A 90 12.63 20.65 2.52
CA SER A 90 13.40 20.63 1.30
C SER A 90 12.52 20.14 0.11
N ARG A 91 12.95 20.44 -1.13
CA ARG A 91 12.27 19.96 -2.34
C ARG A 91 12.05 18.45 -2.33
N ASN A 92 13.11 17.70 -2.04
CA ASN A 92 13.04 16.23 -2.04
C ASN A 92 12.14 15.69 -0.92
N PHE A 93 12.13 16.32 0.24
CA PHE A 93 11.23 15.95 1.33
C PHE A 93 9.76 16.17 0.95
N VAL A 94 9.43 17.36 0.40
CA VAL A 94 8.05 17.65 -0.02
C VAL A 94 7.60 16.72 -1.15
N LEU A 95 8.50 16.44 -2.13
CA LEU A 95 8.23 15.49 -3.19
C LEU A 95 7.98 14.09 -2.64
N ALA A 96 8.79 13.61 -1.70
CA ALA A 96 8.60 12.29 -1.09
C ALA A 96 7.25 12.18 -0.37
N ILE A 97 6.85 13.20 0.41
CA ILE A 97 5.55 13.25 1.06
C ILE A 97 4.41 13.18 0.03
N LEU A 98 4.47 14.00 -1.01
CA LEU A 98 3.48 13.99 -2.06
C LEU A 98 3.41 12.67 -2.83
N THR A 99 4.55 12.07 -3.10
CA THR A 99 4.64 10.76 -3.77
C THR A 99 3.88 9.70 -2.98
N GLY A 100 4.09 9.62 -1.66
CA GLY A 100 3.34 8.69 -0.82
C GLY A 100 1.84 8.97 -0.78
N ILE A 101 1.43 10.24 -0.62
CA ILE A 101 0.01 10.60 -0.64
C ILE A 101 -0.62 10.28 -2.01
N ILE A 102 0.03 10.61 -3.11
CA ILE A 102 -0.45 10.36 -4.48
C ILE A 102 -0.59 8.85 -4.73
N GLY A 103 0.40 8.08 -4.33
CA GLY A 103 0.42 6.62 -4.51
C GLY A 103 -0.76 5.94 -3.81
N ASP A 104 -1.01 6.28 -2.56
CA ASP A 104 -2.08 5.68 -1.76
C ASP A 104 -3.47 6.20 -2.10
N THR A 105 -3.57 7.45 -2.53
CA THR A 105 -4.87 8.08 -2.80
C THR A 105 -5.25 8.11 -4.26
N ASN A 106 -4.47 7.48 -5.13
CA ASN A 106 -4.66 7.56 -6.58
C ASN A 106 -4.86 9.02 -7.03
N LYS A 107 -3.84 9.85 -6.78
CA LYS A 107 -3.85 11.29 -7.11
C LYS A 107 -4.97 12.07 -6.40
N GLY A 108 -5.26 11.73 -5.15
CA GLY A 108 -6.26 12.41 -4.34
C GLY A 108 -7.70 11.93 -4.55
N GLN A 109 -7.96 10.94 -5.41
CA GLN A 109 -9.29 10.39 -5.65
C GLN A 109 -9.87 9.65 -4.42
N PHE A 110 -9.00 9.07 -3.59
CA PHE A 110 -9.38 8.34 -2.38
C PHE A 110 -9.25 9.16 -1.08
N LEU A 111 -9.08 10.47 -1.17
CA LEU A 111 -9.10 11.34 0.02
C LEU A 111 -10.49 11.32 0.66
N LYS A 112 -10.55 10.97 1.95
CA LYS A 112 -11.78 10.70 2.68
C LYS A 112 -12.24 11.88 3.51
N SER A 113 -11.30 12.52 4.18
CA SER A 113 -11.59 13.56 5.15
C SER A 113 -11.16 14.95 4.68
N ARG A 114 -11.79 15.98 5.27
CA ARG A 114 -11.35 17.39 5.06
C ARG A 114 -9.90 17.59 5.51
N ARG A 115 -9.42 16.82 6.49
CA ARG A 115 -8.04 16.87 6.97
C ARG A 115 -7.08 16.38 5.88
N GLU A 116 -7.35 15.25 5.28
CA GLU A 116 -6.52 14.67 4.20
C GLU A 116 -6.47 15.59 2.98
N GLN A 117 -7.64 16.13 2.56
CA GLN A 117 -7.72 17.13 1.49
C GLN A 117 -6.84 18.34 1.80
N LYS A 118 -6.91 18.86 3.03
CA LYS A 118 -6.10 20.00 3.47
C LYS A 118 -4.60 19.70 3.41
N PHE A 119 -4.15 18.52 3.84
CA PHE A 119 -2.73 18.15 3.78
C PHE A 119 -2.26 17.95 2.35
N TYR A 120 -3.05 17.31 1.51
CA TYR A 120 -2.76 17.20 0.08
C TYR A 120 -2.59 18.58 -0.57
N GLU A 121 -3.48 19.54 -0.29
CA GLU A 121 -3.38 20.91 -0.78
C GLU A 121 -2.14 21.63 -0.25
N ILE A 122 -1.83 21.49 1.05
CA ILE A 122 -0.66 22.14 1.66
C ILE A 122 0.62 21.66 0.97
N PHE A 123 0.82 20.36 0.82
CA PHE A 123 2.03 19.81 0.23
C PHE A 123 2.10 20.06 -1.28
N SER A 124 0.97 20.02 -1.99
CA SER A 124 0.91 20.38 -3.40
C SER A 124 1.31 21.85 -3.62
N ARG A 125 0.81 22.75 -2.77
CA ARG A 125 1.18 24.18 -2.83
C ARG A 125 2.66 24.38 -2.51
N MET A 126 3.18 23.74 -1.44
CA MET A 126 4.60 23.81 -1.10
C MET A 126 5.49 23.34 -2.25
N TYR A 127 5.11 22.26 -2.93
CA TYR A 127 5.85 21.74 -4.06
C TYR A 127 5.86 22.72 -5.23
N ASN A 128 4.70 23.26 -5.59
CA ASN A 128 4.60 24.29 -6.63
C ASN A 128 5.41 25.55 -6.29
N ASP A 129 5.34 26.01 -5.05
CA ASP A 129 6.13 27.19 -4.60
C ASP A 129 7.64 26.94 -4.71
N ILE A 130 8.08 25.73 -4.42
CA ILE A 130 9.50 25.33 -4.55
C ILE A 130 9.89 25.27 -6.03
N LEU A 131 9.07 24.68 -6.89
CA LEU A 131 9.33 24.60 -8.32
C LEU A 131 9.40 25.99 -8.96
N MET A 132 8.52 26.91 -8.57
CA MET A 132 8.53 28.29 -9.08
C MET A 132 9.78 29.08 -8.67
N LYS A 133 10.38 28.76 -7.51
CA LYS A 133 11.59 29.42 -7.01
C LYS A 133 12.86 28.81 -7.57
N THR A 134 12.82 27.59 -8.04
CA THR A 134 14.01 26.85 -8.47
C THR A 134 14.21 27.02 -9.95
N THR A 135 15.22 27.80 -10.35
CA THR A 135 15.66 27.97 -11.75
C THR A 135 16.53 26.82 -12.26
N VAL A 136 16.60 25.70 -11.55
CA VAL A 136 17.44 24.56 -11.91
C VAL A 136 16.84 23.82 -13.09
N ARG A 137 17.60 23.76 -14.18
CA ARG A 137 17.20 23.21 -15.49
C ARG A 137 16.98 21.70 -15.51
N GLU A 138 17.28 20.98 -14.44
CA GLU A 138 17.24 19.51 -14.38
C GLU A 138 16.36 19.03 -13.24
N THR A 139 15.11 19.43 -13.23
CA THR A 139 14.12 18.79 -12.35
C THR A 139 13.44 17.68 -13.15
N ASN A 140 13.57 16.44 -12.69
CA ASN A 140 12.93 15.27 -13.33
C ASN A 140 11.41 15.42 -13.43
N PHE A 141 10.79 16.15 -12.48
CA PHE A 141 9.34 16.37 -12.44
C PHE A 141 9.04 17.86 -12.34
N THR A 142 8.18 18.35 -13.21
CA THR A 142 7.75 19.76 -13.26
C THR A 142 6.34 19.98 -12.71
N ASN A 143 5.56 18.91 -12.55
CA ASN A 143 4.21 18.96 -12.01
C ASN A 143 3.79 17.62 -11.41
N MET A 144 2.63 17.61 -10.72
CA MET A 144 2.08 16.44 -10.04
C MET A 144 1.67 15.32 -10.99
N ASP A 145 1.24 15.67 -12.21
CA ASP A 145 0.83 14.67 -13.20
C ASP A 145 2.01 13.83 -13.67
N GLN A 146 3.18 14.45 -13.82
CA GLN A 146 4.41 13.71 -14.14
C GLN A 146 4.82 12.77 -13.02
N VAL A 147 4.74 13.20 -11.75
CA VAL A 147 5.01 12.33 -10.60
C VAL A 147 4.06 11.15 -10.59
N PHE A 148 2.77 11.39 -10.79
CA PHE A 148 1.76 10.33 -10.82
C PHE A 148 1.98 9.37 -11.99
N SER A 149 2.26 9.90 -13.19
CA SER A 149 2.54 9.08 -14.38
C SER A 149 3.75 8.18 -14.16
N GLU A 150 4.81 8.71 -13.54
CA GLU A 150 6.00 7.92 -13.22
C GLU A 150 5.73 6.82 -12.21
N LEU A 151 4.91 7.10 -11.19
CA LEU A 151 4.48 6.08 -10.21
C LEU A 151 3.62 4.97 -10.83
N GLN A 152 2.92 5.27 -11.93
CA GLN A 152 2.11 4.30 -12.66
C GLN A 152 2.88 3.65 -13.82
N HIS A 153 4.07 4.15 -14.15
CA HIS A 153 4.86 3.64 -15.24
C HIS A 153 5.47 2.28 -14.87
N LEU A 154 5.12 1.28 -15.64
CA LEU A 154 5.72 -0.04 -15.54
C LEU A 154 7.01 -0.09 -16.36
N SER A 155 8.06 -0.65 -15.82
CA SER A 155 9.24 -1.00 -16.58
C SER A 155 8.90 -2.04 -17.65
N LYS A 156 9.72 -2.19 -18.66
CA LYS A 156 9.49 -3.18 -19.72
C LYS A 156 9.23 -4.59 -19.17
N LYS A 157 9.97 -4.99 -18.14
CA LYS A 157 9.80 -6.28 -17.48
C LYS A 157 8.46 -6.38 -16.75
N GLU A 158 8.05 -5.31 -16.08
CA GLU A 158 6.74 -5.25 -15.44
C GLU A 158 5.61 -5.25 -16.47
N GLU A 159 5.76 -4.58 -17.62
CA GLU A 159 4.79 -4.62 -18.73
C GLU A 159 4.61 -6.04 -19.28
N GLU A 160 5.71 -6.78 -19.43
CA GLU A 160 5.68 -8.18 -19.87
C GLU A 160 4.94 -9.06 -18.84
N CYS A 161 5.25 -8.90 -17.55
CA CYS A 161 4.58 -9.57 -16.44
C CYS A 161 3.09 -9.19 -16.36
N PHE A 162 2.78 -7.90 -16.48
CA PHE A 162 1.41 -7.40 -16.51
C PHE A 162 0.59 -8.03 -17.65
N THR A 163 1.18 -8.05 -18.84
CA THR A 163 0.55 -8.68 -20.01
C THR A 163 0.33 -10.18 -19.80
N TYR A 164 1.30 -10.86 -19.20
CA TYR A 164 1.19 -12.28 -18.85
C TYR A 164 0.02 -12.54 -17.89
N MET A 165 -0.12 -11.73 -16.85
CA MET A 165 -1.22 -11.85 -15.88
C MET A 165 -2.57 -11.49 -16.50
N MET A 166 -2.65 -10.37 -17.23
CA MET A 166 -3.90 -9.86 -17.81
C MET A 166 -4.49 -10.75 -18.91
N LYS A 167 -3.70 -11.63 -19.54
CA LYS A 167 -4.23 -12.68 -20.44
C LYS A 167 -5.14 -13.69 -19.72
N ARG A 168 -5.08 -13.75 -18.38
CA ARG A 168 -5.86 -14.68 -17.52
C ARG A 168 -6.98 -13.99 -16.77
N LYS A 169 -7.25 -12.73 -17.11
CA LYS A 169 -8.34 -11.97 -16.51
C LYS A 169 -9.68 -12.62 -16.79
N GLN A 170 -10.53 -12.60 -15.80
CA GLN A 170 -11.91 -13.03 -15.83
C GLN A 170 -12.80 -11.97 -15.18
N HIS A 171 -14.09 -12.04 -15.41
CA HIS A 171 -15.06 -11.10 -14.86
C HIS A 171 -16.28 -11.87 -14.35
N SER A 172 -16.77 -11.44 -13.20
CA SER A 172 -18.14 -11.67 -12.76
C SER A 172 -18.95 -10.36 -12.96
N ASN A 173 -20.13 -10.26 -12.37
CA ASN A 173 -20.96 -9.06 -12.53
C ASN A 173 -20.31 -7.78 -11.97
N SER A 174 -19.58 -7.90 -10.86
CA SER A 174 -19.03 -6.76 -10.11
C SER A 174 -17.53 -6.86 -9.82
N ILE A 175 -16.90 -8.00 -10.14
CA ILE A 175 -15.52 -8.27 -9.76
C ILE A 175 -14.70 -8.69 -10.99
N GLY A 176 -13.64 -7.93 -11.29
CA GLY A 176 -12.60 -8.37 -12.21
C GLY A 176 -11.59 -9.22 -11.47
N TYR A 177 -11.22 -10.40 -11.98
CA TYR A 177 -10.32 -11.25 -11.22
C TYR A 177 -9.31 -12.03 -12.05
N ILE A 178 -8.23 -12.44 -11.39
CA ILE A 178 -7.21 -13.35 -11.89
C ILE A 178 -6.95 -14.38 -10.78
N VAL A 179 -7.18 -15.65 -11.07
CA VAL A 179 -6.88 -16.76 -10.17
C VAL A 179 -5.92 -17.68 -10.88
N LEU A 180 -4.67 -17.67 -10.45
CA LEU A 180 -3.63 -18.51 -11.03
C LEU A 180 -3.60 -19.88 -10.34
N SER A 181 -3.62 -20.93 -11.16
CA SER A 181 -3.33 -22.28 -10.70
C SER A 181 -1.89 -22.37 -10.18
N ARG A 182 -1.56 -23.49 -9.51
CA ARG A 182 -0.20 -23.72 -9.02
C ARG A 182 0.82 -23.74 -10.15
N ASP A 183 0.49 -24.36 -11.28
CA ASP A 183 1.41 -24.45 -12.42
C ASP A 183 1.58 -23.11 -13.14
N GLU A 184 0.53 -22.28 -13.17
CA GLU A 184 0.62 -20.92 -13.72
C GLU A 184 1.45 -20.01 -12.80
N SER A 185 1.26 -20.12 -11.47
CA SER A 185 2.07 -19.40 -10.51
C SER A 185 3.54 -19.83 -10.61
N LYS A 186 3.82 -21.14 -10.73
CA LYS A 186 5.18 -21.65 -10.91
C LYS A 186 5.84 -21.07 -12.16
N ARG A 187 5.10 -20.97 -13.28
CA ARG A 187 5.60 -20.35 -14.52
C ARG A 187 5.84 -18.85 -14.34
N LEU A 188 4.92 -18.15 -13.67
CA LEU A 188 5.06 -16.74 -13.36
C LEU A 188 6.37 -16.45 -12.59
N PHE A 189 6.64 -17.21 -11.53
CA PHE A 189 7.86 -17.05 -10.73
C PHE A 189 9.13 -17.59 -11.40
N HIS A 190 9.01 -18.40 -12.44
CA HIS A 190 10.14 -18.80 -13.28
C HIS A 190 10.56 -17.67 -14.25
N GLU A 191 9.60 -16.92 -14.75
CA GLU A 191 9.83 -15.84 -15.73
C GLU A 191 10.15 -14.50 -15.10
N PHE A 192 9.59 -14.22 -13.92
CA PHE A 192 9.69 -12.92 -13.25
C PHE A 192 10.13 -13.08 -11.78
N ASP A 193 10.90 -12.11 -11.30
CA ASP A 193 11.26 -12.05 -9.86
C ASP A 193 10.07 -11.60 -9.00
N GLU A 194 10.20 -11.86 -7.70
CA GLU A 194 9.16 -11.60 -6.72
C GLU A 194 8.77 -10.11 -6.65
N GLU A 195 9.75 -9.20 -6.71
CA GLU A 195 9.51 -7.75 -6.66
C GLU A 195 8.67 -7.30 -7.85
N THR A 196 9.01 -7.74 -9.05
CA THR A 196 8.23 -7.52 -10.28
C THR A 196 6.79 -8.04 -10.13
N ILE A 197 6.62 -9.26 -9.61
CA ILE A 197 5.29 -9.86 -9.41
C ILE A 197 4.47 -9.06 -8.40
N ILE A 198 5.06 -8.64 -7.28
CA ILE A 198 4.38 -7.84 -6.26
C ILE A 198 3.94 -6.48 -6.82
N SER A 199 4.81 -5.79 -7.55
CA SER A 199 4.51 -4.52 -8.21
C SER A 199 3.36 -4.69 -9.21
N VAL A 200 3.50 -5.65 -10.11
CA VAL A 200 2.53 -5.91 -11.19
C VAL A 200 1.17 -6.37 -10.65
N THR A 201 1.14 -7.19 -9.60
CA THR A 201 -0.15 -7.61 -9.00
C THR A 201 -0.93 -6.43 -8.43
N LYS A 202 -0.23 -5.41 -7.89
CA LYS A 202 -0.90 -4.16 -7.45
C LYS A 202 -1.50 -3.41 -8.64
N ALA A 203 -0.73 -3.22 -9.70
CA ALA A 203 -1.18 -2.53 -10.92
C ALA A 203 -2.34 -3.28 -11.60
N ALA A 204 -2.23 -4.60 -11.76
CA ALA A 204 -3.28 -5.43 -12.35
C ALA A 204 -4.58 -5.42 -11.52
N ALA A 205 -4.47 -5.47 -10.17
CA ALA A 205 -5.64 -5.38 -9.31
C ALA A 205 -6.35 -4.01 -9.44
N ASN A 206 -5.60 -2.91 -9.51
CA ASN A 206 -6.16 -1.59 -9.75
C ASN A 206 -6.90 -1.54 -11.09
N GLU A 207 -6.25 -1.99 -12.18
CA GLU A 207 -6.84 -2.01 -13.51
C GLU A 207 -8.13 -2.84 -13.57
N LEU A 208 -8.13 -4.02 -12.95
CA LEU A 208 -9.31 -4.89 -12.90
C LEU A 208 -10.45 -4.25 -12.11
N ALA A 209 -10.16 -3.59 -10.98
CA ALA A 209 -11.17 -2.89 -10.19
C ALA A 209 -11.80 -1.73 -10.99
N GLU A 210 -10.98 -0.92 -11.67
CA GLU A 210 -11.48 0.18 -12.50
C GLU A 210 -12.32 -0.33 -13.68
N LYS A 211 -11.89 -1.40 -14.35
CA LYS A 211 -12.64 -1.99 -15.48
C LYS A 211 -13.94 -2.66 -15.06
N SER A 212 -14.00 -3.28 -13.88
CA SER A 212 -15.25 -3.86 -13.33
C SER A 212 -16.19 -2.78 -12.79
N GLY A 213 -15.67 -1.58 -12.51
CA GLY A 213 -16.37 -0.48 -11.88
C GLY A 213 -16.61 -0.64 -10.38
N LYS A 214 -16.27 -1.82 -9.79
CA LYS A 214 -16.46 -2.09 -8.37
C LYS A 214 -15.21 -2.67 -7.70
N LEU A 215 -14.95 -3.96 -7.87
CA LEU A 215 -13.90 -4.67 -7.12
C LEU A 215 -12.98 -5.47 -8.04
N SER A 216 -11.82 -5.85 -7.51
CA SER A 216 -10.94 -6.84 -8.11
C SER A 216 -10.46 -7.87 -7.11
N LEU A 217 -10.09 -9.05 -7.61
CA LEU A 217 -9.44 -10.12 -6.85
C LEU A 217 -8.29 -10.71 -7.67
N ILE A 218 -7.11 -10.80 -7.07
CA ILE A 218 -5.98 -11.56 -7.64
C ILE A 218 -5.56 -12.62 -6.62
N CYS A 219 -5.43 -13.86 -7.08
CA CYS A 219 -4.98 -15.00 -6.30
C CYS A 219 -3.83 -15.72 -7.01
N TYR A 220 -2.76 -16.00 -6.30
CA TYR A 220 -1.62 -16.79 -6.81
C TYR A 220 -0.87 -17.50 -5.68
N TYR A 221 -0.15 -18.58 -6.02
CA TYR A 221 0.71 -19.28 -5.08
C TYR A 221 2.04 -18.55 -4.93
N ASP A 222 2.49 -18.40 -3.69
CA ASP A 222 3.79 -17.85 -3.36
C ASP A 222 4.87 -18.93 -3.54
N MET A 223 5.68 -18.78 -4.59
CA MET A 223 6.53 -19.88 -5.07
C MET A 223 8.03 -19.74 -4.79
N PRO A 224 8.64 -18.53 -4.65
CA PRO A 224 10.11 -18.45 -4.68
C PRO A 224 10.78 -19.13 -3.50
N ALA A 225 10.16 -19.06 -2.32
CA ALA A 225 10.69 -19.67 -1.11
C ALA A 225 9.92 -20.95 -0.70
N ASP A 226 8.98 -21.42 -1.54
CA ASP A 226 7.96 -22.42 -1.19
C ASP A 226 7.41 -22.19 0.23
N THR A 227 7.03 -20.95 0.50
CA THR A 227 6.48 -20.51 1.81
C THR A 227 5.25 -21.33 2.20
N GLY A 228 4.68 -22.05 1.25
CA GLY A 228 3.43 -22.76 1.42
C GLY A 228 2.22 -21.82 1.51
N LEU A 229 2.39 -20.56 1.16
CA LEU A 229 1.35 -19.54 1.22
C LEU A 229 0.66 -19.34 -0.14
N ILE A 230 -0.58 -18.89 -0.07
CA ILE A 230 -1.38 -18.43 -1.19
C ILE A 230 -1.72 -16.98 -0.95
N GLN A 231 -1.37 -16.13 -1.90
CA GLN A 231 -1.55 -14.70 -1.84
C GLN A 231 -2.87 -14.29 -2.43
N PHE A 232 -3.57 -13.40 -1.75
CA PHE A 232 -4.78 -12.75 -2.23
C PHE A 232 -4.60 -11.24 -2.17
N ARG A 233 -5.04 -10.54 -3.20
CA ARG A 233 -5.08 -9.08 -3.25
C ARG A 233 -6.42 -8.63 -3.79
N MET A 234 -7.00 -7.63 -3.15
CA MET A 234 -8.23 -7.00 -3.62
C MET A 234 -8.06 -5.49 -3.69
N ARG A 235 -8.72 -4.91 -4.65
CA ARG A 235 -8.83 -3.47 -4.83
C ARG A 235 -10.27 -3.07 -5.06
N ARG A 236 -10.59 -1.85 -4.68
CA ARG A 236 -11.87 -1.22 -4.96
C ARG A 236 -11.66 -0.11 -5.99
N SER A 237 -12.55 0.00 -6.97
CA SER A 237 -12.56 1.12 -7.90
C SER A 237 -12.76 2.44 -7.16
N HIS A 238 -12.15 3.50 -7.64
CA HIS A 238 -12.24 4.84 -7.04
C HIS A 238 -13.66 5.43 -7.06
N ILE A 239 -14.49 5.01 -8.02
CA ILE A 239 -15.90 5.44 -8.15
C ILE A 239 -16.84 4.67 -7.22
N PHE A 240 -16.45 3.47 -6.74
CA PHE A 240 -17.27 2.61 -5.91
C PHE A 240 -16.86 2.74 -4.44
N LYS A 241 -17.54 3.60 -3.65
CA LYS A 241 -17.20 3.91 -2.26
C LYS A 241 -18.04 3.16 -1.22
N ASP A 242 -19.05 2.45 -1.65
CA ASP A 242 -20.08 1.90 -0.75
C ASP A 242 -19.70 0.54 -0.12
N TYR A 243 -18.47 0.07 -0.36
CA TYR A 243 -17.99 -1.21 0.16
C TYR A 243 -16.61 -1.08 0.79
N ASP A 244 -16.50 -1.41 2.07
CA ASP A 244 -15.22 -1.45 2.79
C ASP A 244 -14.59 -2.85 2.64
N LEU A 245 -13.47 -2.94 1.93
CA LEU A 245 -12.79 -4.22 1.70
C LEU A 245 -12.33 -4.92 3.00
N ARG A 246 -12.13 -4.19 4.10
CA ARG A 246 -11.80 -4.81 5.40
C ARG A 246 -12.90 -5.74 5.89
N HIS A 247 -14.14 -5.55 5.42
CA HIS A 247 -15.24 -6.48 5.70
C HIS A 247 -14.97 -7.89 5.18
N VAL A 248 -14.31 -8.01 4.02
CA VAL A 248 -13.91 -9.30 3.44
C VAL A 248 -12.99 -10.08 4.37
N LEU A 249 -12.05 -9.40 5.04
CA LEU A 249 -11.15 -10.05 6.00
C LEU A 249 -11.94 -10.70 7.15
N LYS A 250 -12.98 -10.03 7.63
CA LYS A 250 -13.88 -10.56 8.69
C LYS A 250 -14.76 -11.69 8.17
N LEU A 251 -15.37 -11.49 7.00
CA LEU A 251 -16.29 -12.45 6.37
C LEU A 251 -15.65 -13.83 6.14
N PHE A 252 -14.35 -13.84 5.81
CA PHE A 252 -13.57 -15.06 5.55
C PHE A 252 -12.61 -15.43 6.68
N SER A 253 -12.77 -14.83 7.87
CA SER A 253 -11.95 -15.11 9.07
C SER A 253 -10.45 -15.07 8.78
N VAL A 254 -10.02 -14.08 8.01
CA VAL A 254 -8.61 -13.93 7.63
C VAL A 254 -7.80 -13.48 8.84
N THR A 255 -6.82 -14.28 9.23
CA THR A 255 -5.88 -13.97 10.34
C THR A 255 -4.55 -13.42 9.86
N ASN A 256 -4.16 -13.69 8.61
CA ASN A 256 -2.90 -13.22 8.01
C ASN A 256 -3.20 -12.28 6.84
N GLY A 257 -3.51 -11.04 7.15
CA GLY A 257 -3.84 -10.04 6.15
C GLY A 257 -4.06 -8.67 6.77
N GLY A 258 -4.19 -7.67 5.93
CA GLY A 258 -4.44 -6.31 6.34
C GLY A 258 -4.71 -5.39 5.15
N GLY A 259 -4.87 -4.12 5.45
CA GLY A 259 -5.09 -3.07 4.47
C GLY A 259 -6.10 -2.03 4.94
N HIS A 260 -6.63 -1.29 4.00
CA HIS A 260 -7.62 -0.25 4.23
C HIS A 260 -8.89 -0.49 3.38
N GLU A 261 -9.89 0.35 3.51
CA GLU A 261 -11.20 0.15 2.86
C GLU A 261 -11.14 -0.02 1.33
N GLY A 262 -10.13 0.55 0.66
CA GLY A 262 -9.96 0.49 -0.81
C GLY A 262 -8.98 -0.58 -1.28
N ALA A 263 -8.22 -1.19 -0.37
CA ALA A 263 -7.16 -2.12 -0.72
C ALA A 263 -6.84 -3.07 0.43
N ILE A 264 -6.90 -4.37 0.19
CA ILE A 264 -6.48 -5.40 1.13
C ILE A 264 -5.54 -6.40 0.47
N GLY A 265 -4.64 -6.96 1.28
CA GLY A 265 -3.81 -8.10 0.94
C GLY A 265 -3.85 -9.13 2.06
N PHE A 266 -3.97 -10.39 1.74
CA PHE A 266 -4.00 -11.46 2.73
C PHE A 266 -3.47 -12.77 2.18
N ARG A 267 -3.18 -13.69 3.10
CA ARG A 267 -2.51 -14.95 2.79
C ARG A 267 -3.20 -16.09 3.53
N PHE A 268 -3.23 -17.24 2.89
CA PHE A 268 -3.63 -18.49 3.54
C PHE A 268 -2.52 -19.53 3.41
N ASP A 269 -2.39 -20.38 4.42
CA ASP A 269 -1.53 -21.56 4.33
C ASP A 269 -2.16 -22.54 3.32
N ARG A 270 -1.35 -23.03 2.39
CA ARG A 270 -1.77 -24.02 1.38
C ARG A 270 -2.32 -25.29 2.00
N LYS A 271 -1.81 -25.68 3.19
CA LYS A 271 -2.30 -26.88 3.88
C LYS A 271 -3.72 -26.69 4.39
N SER A 272 -4.08 -25.47 4.82
CA SER A 272 -5.43 -25.13 5.26
C SER A 272 -6.39 -24.87 4.09
N MET A 273 -5.86 -24.69 2.88
CA MET A 273 -6.63 -24.35 1.67
C MET A 273 -6.24 -25.25 0.49
N PRO A 274 -6.71 -26.50 0.46
CA PRO A 274 -6.33 -27.47 -0.59
C PRO A 274 -6.84 -27.08 -2.00
N HIS A 275 -7.89 -26.25 -2.11
CA HIS A 275 -8.52 -25.86 -3.35
C HIS A 275 -8.65 -24.33 -3.48
N PRO A 276 -7.56 -23.56 -3.68
CA PRO A 276 -7.61 -22.09 -3.72
C PRO A 276 -8.48 -21.52 -4.83
N VAL A 277 -8.54 -22.16 -5.99
CA VAL A 277 -9.41 -21.75 -7.10
C VAL A 277 -10.88 -21.80 -6.67
N ARG A 278 -11.32 -22.94 -6.11
CA ARG A 278 -12.69 -23.08 -5.59
C ARG A 278 -12.98 -22.07 -4.46
N PHE A 279 -12.01 -21.84 -3.58
CA PHE A 279 -12.16 -20.85 -2.54
C PHE A 279 -12.31 -19.43 -3.10
N ALA A 280 -11.53 -19.08 -4.14
CA ALA A 280 -11.67 -17.79 -4.82
C ALA A 280 -13.05 -17.66 -5.49
N ASP A 281 -13.55 -18.72 -6.12
CA ASP A 281 -14.90 -18.75 -6.72
C ASP A 281 -15.99 -18.56 -5.66
N ASP A 282 -15.87 -19.26 -4.51
CA ASP A 282 -16.80 -19.11 -3.38
C ASP A 282 -16.72 -17.69 -2.79
N MET A 283 -15.53 -17.12 -2.73
CA MET A 283 -15.33 -15.74 -2.27
C MET A 283 -16.02 -14.74 -3.20
N ILE A 284 -15.81 -14.87 -4.51
CA ILE A 284 -16.44 -14.03 -5.52
C ILE A 284 -17.97 -14.13 -5.40
N ALA A 285 -18.51 -15.35 -5.34
CA ALA A 285 -19.97 -15.59 -5.27
C ALA A 285 -20.58 -14.94 -3.99
N ARG A 286 -19.93 -15.05 -2.85
CA ARG A 286 -20.41 -14.46 -1.59
C ARG A 286 -20.36 -12.94 -1.60
N ILE A 287 -19.27 -12.36 -2.12
CA ILE A 287 -19.15 -10.91 -2.25
C ILE A 287 -20.17 -10.37 -3.25
N GLU A 288 -20.37 -11.04 -4.39
CA GLU A 288 -21.40 -10.64 -5.37
C GLU A 288 -22.80 -10.61 -4.75
N LYS A 289 -23.12 -11.60 -3.91
CA LYS A 289 -24.40 -11.64 -3.20
C LYS A 289 -24.55 -10.44 -2.26
N GLU A 290 -23.51 -10.14 -1.45
CA GLU A 290 -23.55 -8.97 -0.58
C GLU A 290 -23.71 -7.66 -1.36
N LEU A 291 -23.02 -7.52 -2.50
CA LEU A 291 -23.14 -6.35 -3.36
C LEU A 291 -24.55 -6.19 -3.99
N GLN A 292 -25.23 -7.30 -4.27
CA GLN A 292 -26.62 -7.30 -4.73
C GLN A 292 -27.56 -6.88 -3.59
N ASP A 293 -27.37 -7.42 -2.40
CA ASP A 293 -28.18 -7.09 -1.22
C ASP A 293 -28.05 -5.59 -0.86
N LEU A 294 -26.84 -5.02 -0.97
CA LEU A 294 -26.59 -3.59 -0.77
C LEU A 294 -27.24 -2.69 -1.84
N ALA A 295 -27.34 -3.18 -3.09
CA ALA A 295 -27.94 -2.41 -4.18
C ALA A 295 -29.48 -2.46 -4.18
N GLY A 296 -30.08 -3.43 -3.45
CA GLY A 296 -31.53 -3.58 -3.29
C GLY A 296 -32.12 -2.95 -2.02
N ALA A 297 -31.25 -2.47 -1.14
CA ALA A 297 -31.63 -1.78 0.10
C ALA A 297 -31.58 -0.27 -0.06
#